data_3de095f3edfc27fa73ea3ecb72c078db
#
_entry.id   3de095f3edfc27fa73ea3ecb72c078db
#
_cell.length_a   1.000
_cell.length_b   1.000
_cell.length_c   1.000
_cell.angle_alpha   90.00
_cell.angle_beta   90.00
_cell.angle_gamma   90.00
#
_symmetry.space_group_name_H-M   'P 1'
#
loop_
_entity.id
_entity.type
_entity.pdbx_description
1 polymer ?
#
loop_
_entity_poly.entity_id
_entity_poly.type
_entity_poly.pdbx_seq_one_letter_code
_entity_poly.pdbx_strand_id
1 'polypeptide(L)'
;MSELIFPNINIENLDRWVGDLSPLECIEIKDETHNVKSFTFKSKKDAWFQFLPGQHTTLFLNIDGIEVMRTYTIASSPARPHTITITNKRMKVGVVTNWMHDTLKVGDCIDALNIGGSFSAALDQPRRKMLLMSGGSGITPMLSM
;
A
#
# COMPACT_ATOMS: atom_id res chain seq x y z
N MET A 1 16.77 10.14 -20.04
CA MET A 1 15.84 9.33 -19.23
C MET A 1 16.67 8.34 -18.44
N SER A 2 16.78 8.51 -17.14
CA SER A 2 17.41 7.48 -16.31
C SER A 2 16.38 6.37 -16.16
N GLU A 3 16.65 5.21 -16.71
CA GLU A 3 15.91 4.00 -16.40
C GLU A 3 15.99 3.78 -14.90
N LEU A 4 14.87 3.74 -14.23
CA LEU A 4 14.78 3.25 -12.86
C LEU A 4 15.21 1.79 -12.90
N ILE A 5 16.46 1.53 -12.52
CA ILE A 5 17.01 0.17 -12.43
C ILE A 5 16.31 -0.50 -11.23
N PHE A 6 15.23 -1.20 -11.49
CA PHE A 6 14.68 -2.13 -10.51
C PHE A 6 15.66 -3.30 -10.39
N PRO A 7 16.06 -3.70 -9.18
CA PRO A 7 16.90 -4.90 -9.03
C PRO A 7 16.17 -6.09 -9.66
N ASN A 8 16.92 -7.01 -10.28
CA ASN A 8 16.45 -8.20 -11.04
C ASN A 8 15.32 -8.97 -10.32
N ILE A 9 14.12 -8.44 -10.43
CA ILE A 9 12.91 -9.12 -10.01
C ILE A 9 12.37 -9.75 -11.28
N ASN A 10 12.28 -11.07 -11.27
CA ASN A 10 11.75 -11.82 -12.42
C ASN A 10 10.24 -11.60 -12.52
N ILE A 11 9.87 -10.54 -13.22
CA ILE A 11 8.47 -10.18 -13.55
C ILE A 11 8.10 -10.59 -14.97
N GLU A 12 9.00 -11.26 -15.71
CA GLU A 12 8.90 -11.50 -17.13
C GLU A 12 7.65 -12.29 -17.56
N ASN A 13 6.99 -12.96 -16.61
CA ASN A 13 5.79 -13.77 -16.87
C ASN A 13 4.58 -13.35 -16.03
N LEU A 14 4.63 -12.20 -15.36
CA LEU A 14 3.53 -11.72 -14.53
C LEU A 14 2.86 -10.51 -15.16
N ASP A 15 1.52 -10.52 -15.16
CA ASP A 15 0.74 -9.35 -15.55
C ASP A 15 0.90 -8.21 -14.55
N ARG A 16 0.85 -6.98 -15.05
CA ARG A 16 0.79 -5.80 -14.19
C ARG A 16 -0.57 -5.76 -13.51
N TRP A 17 -0.58 -5.53 -12.20
CA TRP A 17 -1.81 -5.35 -11.46
C TRP A 17 -2.54 -4.09 -11.93
N VAL A 18 -3.81 -4.26 -12.28
CA VAL A 18 -4.72 -3.20 -12.65
C VAL A 18 -5.82 -3.15 -11.58
N GLY A 19 -5.87 -2.03 -10.86
CA GLY A 19 -6.83 -1.83 -9.77
C GLY A 19 -8.19 -1.42 -10.28
N ASP A 20 -8.94 -2.35 -10.82
CA ASP A 20 -10.35 -2.19 -11.15
C ASP A 20 -11.15 -3.14 -10.26
N LEU A 21 -11.34 -2.75 -9.00
CA LEU A 21 -11.86 -3.63 -7.94
C LEU A 21 -11.16 -5.00 -7.92
N SER A 22 -9.84 -4.97 -8.06
CA SER A 22 -9.04 -6.19 -8.15
C SER A 22 -8.67 -6.69 -6.75
N PRO A 23 -8.93 -7.98 -6.45
CA PRO A 23 -8.73 -8.50 -5.10
C PRO A 23 -7.25 -8.58 -4.72
N LEU A 24 -6.97 -8.11 -3.52
CA LEU A 24 -5.71 -8.22 -2.81
C LEU A 24 -5.87 -9.22 -1.67
N GLU A 25 -4.97 -10.18 -1.57
CA GLU A 25 -4.91 -11.13 -0.46
C GLU A 25 -3.96 -10.62 0.62
N CYS A 26 -4.44 -10.52 1.85
CA CYS A 26 -3.60 -10.19 3.00
C CYS A 26 -2.69 -11.38 3.32
N ILE A 27 -1.36 -11.15 3.27
CA ILE A 27 -0.37 -12.21 3.49
C ILE A 27 0.42 -12.03 4.79
N GLU A 28 0.40 -10.84 5.37
CA GLU A 28 1.09 -10.54 6.62
C GLU A 28 0.38 -9.41 7.37
N ILE A 29 0.30 -9.54 8.67
CA ILE A 29 -0.15 -8.48 9.60
C ILE A 29 0.90 -8.35 10.68
N LYS A 30 1.44 -7.14 10.85
CA LYS A 30 2.50 -6.84 11.81
C LYS A 30 2.08 -5.71 12.75
N ASP A 31 2.22 -5.94 14.05
CA ASP A 31 2.08 -4.89 15.06
C ASP A 31 3.33 -4.00 15.03
N GLU A 32 3.17 -2.74 14.66
CA GLU A 32 4.26 -1.75 14.71
C GLU A 32 4.32 -1.07 16.07
N THR A 33 3.17 -0.76 16.62
CA THR A 33 2.99 -0.23 17.98
C THR A 33 1.69 -0.78 18.58
N HIS A 34 1.36 -0.40 19.83
CA HIS A 34 0.12 -0.83 20.49
C HIS A 34 -1.17 -0.47 19.71
N ASN A 35 -1.13 0.49 18.79
CA ASN A 35 -2.29 0.94 18.02
C ASN A 35 -2.00 1.20 16.53
N VAL A 36 -0.86 0.75 16.03
CA VAL A 36 -0.46 0.84 14.62
C VAL A 36 -0.14 -0.55 14.10
N LYS A 37 -0.75 -0.92 12.98
CA LYS A 37 -0.46 -2.16 12.26
C LYS A 37 -0.10 -1.90 10.81
N SER A 38 0.77 -2.76 10.31
CA SER A 38 1.08 -2.88 8.89
C SER A 38 0.43 -4.13 8.32
N PHE A 39 -0.23 -3.97 7.20
CA PHE A 39 -0.93 -5.03 6.46
C PHE A 39 -0.26 -5.17 5.09
N THR A 40 0.31 -6.32 4.81
CA THR A 40 0.97 -6.61 3.53
C THR A 40 0.04 -7.46 2.66
N PHE A 41 -0.12 -7.01 1.42
CA PHE A 41 -1.01 -7.63 0.45
C PHE A 41 -0.23 -8.05 -0.79
N LYS A 42 -0.67 -9.13 -1.40
CA LYS A 42 -0.32 -9.53 -2.78
C LYS A 42 -1.56 -9.47 -3.68
N SER A 43 -1.34 -9.43 -4.97
CA SER A 43 -2.45 -9.62 -5.93
C SER A 43 -2.95 -11.06 -5.85
N LYS A 44 -4.27 -11.26 -5.81
CA LYS A 44 -4.89 -12.59 -5.88
C LYS A 44 -4.61 -13.30 -7.22
N LYS A 45 -4.30 -12.53 -8.26
CA LYS A 45 -3.97 -13.03 -9.62
C LYS A 45 -2.46 -13.11 -9.88
N ASP A 46 -1.64 -13.06 -8.84
CA ASP A 46 -0.17 -13.07 -8.92
C ASP A 46 0.42 -11.96 -9.83
N ALA A 47 -0.29 -10.84 -9.99
CA ALA A 47 0.18 -9.68 -10.72
C ALA A 47 1.17 -8.84 -9.89
N TRP A 48 2.05 -8.11 -10.57
CA TRP A 48 3.00 -7.21 -9.92
C TRP A 48 2.48 -5.76 -9.87
N PHE A 49 2.92 -5.01 -8.85
CA PHE A 49 2.50 -3.64 -8.63
C PHE A 49 3.52 -2.65 -9.20
N GLN A 50 3.04 -1.70 -10.00
CA GLN A 50 3.83 -0.58 -10.47
C GLN A 50 3.34 0.71 -9.79
N PHE A 51 4.21 1.32 -9.00
CA PHE A 51 3.89 2.59 -8.34
C PHE A 51 5.15 3.41 -8.06
N LEU A 52 4.96 4.69 -7.82
CA LEU A 52 6.00 5.60 -7.35
C LEU A 52 5.92 5.71 -5.81
N PRO A 53 7.08 5.89 -5.15
CA PRO A 53 7.10 6.12 -3.70
C PRO A 53 6.18 7.28 -3.32
N GLY A 54 5.35 7.11 -2.30
CA GLY A 54 4.39 8.12 -1.84
C GLY A 54 3.00 8.03 -2.45
N GLN A 55 2.80 7.20 -3.47
CA GLN A 55 1.48 6.94 -4.04
C GLN A 55 0.59 6.12 -3.11
N HIS A 56 -0.69 6.10 -3.41
CA HIS A 56 -1.74 5.47 -2.61
C HIS A 56 -2.64 4.57 -3.46
N THR A 57 -3.35 3.67 -2.80
CA THR A 57 -4.47 2.90 -3.36
C THR A 57 -5.72 3.09 -2.52
N THR A 58 -6.89 2.86 -3.08
CA THR A 58 -8.16 2.91 -2.37
C THR A 58 -8.66 1.49 -2.16
N LEU A 59 -8.85 1.12 -0.90
CA LEU A 59 -9.46 -0.14 -0.51
C LEU A 59 -10.97 -0.03 -0.57
N PHE A 60 -11.62 -1.05 -1.11
CA PHE A 60 -13.06 -1.22 -1.16
C PHE A 60 -13.44 -2.37 -0.23
N LEU A 61 -14.24 -2.08 0.78
CA LEU A 61 -14.57 -2.97 1.88
C LEU A 61 -16.07 -3.09 2.04
N ASN A 62 -16.52 -4.28 2.36
CA ASN A 62 -17.88 -4.47 2.87
C ASN A 62 -17.80 -4.75 4.37
N ILE A 63 -18.30 -3.82 5.18
CA ILE A 63 -18.31 -3.92 6.64
C ILE A 63 -19.77 -3.94 7.09
N ASP A 64 -20.21 -5.08 7.62
CA ASP A 64 -21.58 -5.29 8.11
C ASP A 64 -22.66 -4.96 7.04
N GLY A 65 -22.37 -5.28 5.78
CA GLY A 65 -23.28 -5.02 4.66
C GLY A 65 -23.20 -3.59 4.09
N ILE A 66 -22.34 -2.75 4.62
CA ILE A 66 -22.12 -1.36 4.16
C ILE A 66 -20.82 -1.31 3.36
N GLU A 67 -20.91 -0.83 2.13
CA GLU A 67 -19.76 -0.59 1.27
C GLU A 67 -19.02 0.68 1.71
N VAL A 68 -17.74 0.55 1.97
CA VAL A 68 -16.88 1.66 2.42
C VAL A 68 -15.59 1.69 1.62
N MET A 69 -15.21 2.85 1.14
CA MET A 69 -13.93 3.10 0.48
C MET A 69 -13.02 3.93 1.37
N ARG A 70 -11.75 3.56 1.45
CA ARG A 70 -10.71 4.36 2.13
C ARG A 70 -9.40 4.29 1.37
N THR A 71 -8.81 5.45 1.19
CA THR A 71 -7.52 5.61 0.53
C THR A 71 -6.40 5.54 1.56
N TYR A 72 -5.39 4.74 1.23
CA TYR A 72 -4.19 4.59 2.07
C TYR A 72 -2.93 4.72 1.22
N THR A 73 -1.95 5.42 1.76
CA THR A 73 -0.60 5.47 1.17
C THR A 73 0.05 4.09 1.24
N ILE A 74 0.75 3.73 0.17
CA ILE A 74 1.56 2.52 0.12
C ILE A 74 2.87 2.81 0.88
N ALA A 75 3.08 2.11 1.98
CA ALA A 75 4.23 2.31 2.87
C ALA A 75 5.45 1.48 2.46
N SER A 76 5.26 0.44 1.63
CA SER A 76 6.36 -0.38 1.11
C SER A 76 7.10 0.30 -0.04
N SER A 77 8.35 -0.12 -0.27
CA SER A 77 9.14 0.36 -1.40
C SER A 77 8.66 -0.25 -2.73
N PRO A 78 8.58 0.54 -3.82
CA PRO A 78 8.30 0.02 -5.15
C PRO A 78 9.38 -0.95 -5.67
N ALA A 79 10.55 -1.03 -5.05
CA ALA A 79 11.56 -2.03 -5.33
C ALA A 79 11.14 -3.48 -4.97
N ARG A 80 10.00 -3.65 -4.29
CA ARG A 80 9.39 -4.95 -3.98
C ARG A 80 8.00 -5.04 -4.63
N PRO A 81 7.93 -5.20 -5.96
CA PRO A 81 6.69 -5.05 -6.72
C PRO A 81 5.68 -6.19 -6.56
N HIS A 82 6.04 -7.29 -5.90
CA HIS A 82 5.12 -8.41 -5.68
C HIS A 82 4.11 -8.16 -4.55
N THR A 83 4.37 -7.18 -3.71
CA THR A 83 3.52 -6.85 -2.56
C THR A 83 3.39 -5.35 -2.37
N ILE A 84 2.30 -4.93 -1.74
CA ILE A 84 2.14 -3.59 -1.18
C ILE A 84 1.83 -3.68 0.30
N THR A 85 2.35 -2.74 1.07
CA THR A 85 2.08 -2.65 2.51
C THR A 85 1.34 -1.35 2.81
N ILE A 86 0.28 -1.47 3.58
CA ILE A 86 -0.51 -0.36 4.11
C ILE A 86 -0.34 -0.35 5.62
N THR A 87 0.06 0.80 6.15
CA THR A 87 0.20 0.99 7.59
C THR A 87 -0.84 1.98 8.08
N ASN A 88 -1.64 1.59 9.04
CA ASN A 88 -2.62 2.49 9.63
C ASN A 88 -2.65 2.44 11.15
N LYS A 89 -3.07 3.56 11.72
CA LYS A 89 -3.29 3.70 13.16
C LYS A 89 -4.76 3.46 13.46
N ARG A 90 -5.03 2.67 14.51
CA ARG A 90 -6.38 2.50 15.05
C ARG A 90 -6.93 3.87 15.50
N MET A 91 -8.08 4.23 14.97
CA MET A 91 -8.77 5.47 15.34
C MET A 91 -9.93 5.18 16.30
N LYS A 92 -10.12 6.03 17.32
CA LYS A 92 -11.14 5.85 18.37
C LYS A 92 -12.54 5.57 17.80
N VAL A 93 -12.89 6.23 16.68
CA VAL A 93 -14.21 6.13 16.01
C VAL A 93 -14.05 5.72 14.53
N GLY A 94 -12.94 5.12 14.19
CA GLY A 94 -12.62 4.74 12.80
C GLY A 94 -13.24 3.40 12.42
N VAL A 95 -14.25 3.39 11.57
CA VAL A 95 -14.91 2.15 11.13
C VAL A 95 -13.92 1.21 10.43
N VAL A 96 -13.22 1.70 9.42
CA VAL A 96 -12.30 0.88 8.61
C VAL A 96 -11.05 0.49 9.38
N THR A 97 -10.42 1.42 10.10
CA THR A 97 -9.22 1.11 10.87
C THR A 97 -9.50 0.09 11.98
N ASN A 98 -10.63 0.20 12.67
CA ASN A 98 -11.03 -0.78 13.69
C ASN A 98 -11.32 -2.15 13.05
N TRP A 99 -12.06 -2.20 11.95
CA TRP A 99 -12.32 -3.44 11.25
C TRP A 99 -11.02 -4.12 10.78
N MET A 100 -10.09 -3.37 10.20
CA MET A 100 -8.78 -3.91 9.79
C MET A 100 -8.00 -4.47 10.98
N HIS A 101 -8.03 -3.78 12.12
CA HIS A 101 -7.29 -4.23 13.31
C HIS A 101 -7.93 -5.43 14.03
N ASP A 102 -9.26 -5.54 14.00
CA ASP A 102 -10.00 -6.53 14.79
C ASP A 102 -10.45 -7.75 13.97
N THR A 103 -10.71 -7.56 12.68
CA THR A 103 -11.40 -8.55 11.85
C THR A 103 -10.53 -9.12 10.75
N LEU A 104 -9.75 -8.27 10.04
CA LEU A 104 -8.93 -8.70 8.92
C LEU A 104 -7.86 -9.71 9.37
N LYS A 105 -7.75 -10.82 8.64
CA LYS A 105 -6.81 -11.90 8.90
C LYS A 105 -5.95 -12.19 7.68
N VAL A 106 -4.82 -12.84 7.91
CA VAL A 106 -4.01 -13.41 6.83
C VAL A 106 -4.83 -14.43 6.05
N GLY A 107 -4.85 -14.30 4.75
CA GLY A 107 -5.67 -15.08 3.82
C GLY A 107 -6.96 -14.40 3.37
N ASP A 108 -7.42 -13.35 4.07
CA ASP A 108 -8.59 -12.58 3.65
C ASP A 108 -8.28 -11.75 2.40
N CYS A 109 -9.30 -11.52 1.59
CA CYS A 109 -9.22 -10.70 0.39
C CYS A 109 -10.00 -9.39 0.54
N ILE A 110 -9.43 -8.32 0.02
CA ILE A 110 -10.05 -7.00 -0.06
C ILE A 110 -9.91 -6.49 -1.49
N ASP A 111 -10.96 -5.92 -2.04
CA ASP A 111 -10.88 -5.27 -3.35
C ASP A 111 -10.17 -3.92 -3.26
N ALA A 112 -9.44 -3.57 -4.31
CA ALA A 112 -8.75 -2.30 -4.37
C ALA A 112 -8.83 -1.67 -5.75
N LEU A 113 -8.80 -0.34 -5.76
CA LEU A 113 -8.76 0.50 -6.94
C LEU A 113 -7.32 0.86 -7.31
N ASN A 114 -7.17 1.45 -8.50
CA ASN A 114 -5.88 1.86 -9.06
C ASN A 114 -4.99 2.60 -8.06
N ILE A 115 -3.70 2.38 -8.22
CA ILE A 115 -2.66 3.16 -7.55
C ILE A 115 -2.53 4.50 -8.26
N GLY A 116 -2.46 5.58 -7.47
CA GLY A 116 -2.34 6.94 -7.98
C GLY A 116 -1.76 7.90 -6.95
N GLY A 117 -1.70 9.17 -7.32
CA GLY A 117 -1.20 10.25 -6.50
C GLY A 117 0.04 10.93 -7.06
N SER A 118 0.19 12.21 -6.78
CA SER A 118 1.30 13.06 -7.23
C SER A 118 2.34 13.36 -6.16
N PHE A 119 2.11 12.94 -4.92
CA PHE A 119 3.07 13.14 -3.84
C PHE A 119 4.17 12.07 -3.92
N SER A 120 5.22 12.37 -4.67
CA SER A 120 6.36 11.46 -4.84
C SER A 120 7.65 12.24 -5.10
N ALA A 121 8.70 11.88 -4.38
CA ALA A 121 10.04 12.41 -4.63
C ALA A 121 10.61 11.97 -5.99
N ALA A 122 10.08 10.89 -6.58
CA ALA A 122 10.50 10.40 -7.89
C ALA A 122 9.99 11.27 -9.05
N LEU A 123 9.02 12.15 -8.83
CA LEU A 123 8.53 13.11 -9.82
C LEU A 123 9.39 14.37 -9.91
N ASP A 124 10.16 14.65 -8.87
CA ASP A 124 11.14 15.71 -8.86
C ASP A 124 12.48 15.21 -9.41
N GLN A 125 13.36 16.16 -9.81
CA GLN A 125 14.71 15.78 -10.21
C GLN A 125 15.45 15.12 -9.04
N PRO A 126 16.09 13.97 -9.25
CA PRO A 126 16.78 13.26 -8.18
C PRO A 126 17.87 14.14 -7.57
N ARG A 127 17.77 14.38 -6.27
CA ARG A 127 18.75 15.13 -5.50
C ARG A 127 19.66 14.15 -4.77
N ARG A 128 20.94 14.50 -4.65
CA ARG A 128 21.93 13.65 -3.96
C ARG A 128 21.63 13.42 -2.47
N LYS A 129 20.92 14.36 -1.85
CA LYS A 129 20.51 14.29 -0.44
C LYS A 129 19.09 14.81 -0.30
N MET A 130 18.28 14.11 0.45
CA MET A 130 16.90 14.46 0.74
C MET A 130 16.64 14.29 2.23
N LEU A 131 16.06 15.31 2.85
CA LEU A 131 15.56 15.24 4.22
C LEU A 131 14.05 15.03 4.17
N LEU A 132 13.59 13.91 4.71
CA LEU A 132 12.18 13.60 4.82
C LEU A 132 11.72 13.90 6.26
N MET A 133 10.69 14.71 6.39
CA MET A 133 10.09 15.08 7.69
C MET A 133 8.60 14.72 7.68
N SER A 134 8.16 14.04 8.71
CA SER A 134 6.76 13.64 8.84
C SER A 134 6.26 13.75 10.28
N GLY A 135 4.96 13.98 10.42
CA GLY A 135 4.24 13.92 11.70
C GLY A 135 3.10 12.90 11.61
N GLY A 136 3.01 12.04 12.60
CA GLY A 136 1.92 11.05 12.69
C GLY A 136 1.85 10.12 11.47
N SER A 137 0.67 9.99 10.86
CA SER A 137 0.43 9.13 9.68
C SER A 137 1.20 9.56 8.42
N GLY A 138 1.74 10.79 8.37
CA GLY A 138 2.58 11.26 7.28
C GLY A 138 3.89 10.48 7.11
N ILE A 139 4.22 9.57 8.04
CA ILE A 139 5.38 8.68 7.91
C ILE A 139 5.23 7.68 6.74
N THR A 140 4.03 7.28 6.38
CA THR A 140 3.81 6.22 5.39
C THR A 140 4.38 6.51 4.01
N PRO A 141 4.19 7.70 3.39
CA PRO A 141 4.86 8.01 2.13
C PRO A 141 6.38 8.09 2.26
N MET A 142 6.89 8.52 3.42
CA MET A 142 8.34 8.61 3.65
C MET A 142 9.00 7.23 3.72
N LEU A 143 8.30 6.22 4.24
CA LEU A 143 8.78 4.84 4.28
C LEU A 143 8.88 4.22 2.88
N SER A 144 8.06 4.68 1.94
CA SER A 144 8.07 4.24 0.55
C SER A 144 9.20 4.87 -0.27
N MET A 145 9.64 6.07 0.12
CA MET A 145 10.70 6.84 -0.54
C MET A 145 12.10 6.37 -0.12
#